data_0e582a78a889f4557c82e0ccc40ceb82
#
_entry.id   0e582a78a889f4557c82e0ccc40ceb82
#
_cell.length_a   1.000
_cell.length_b   1.000
_cell.length_c   1.000
_cell.angle_alpha   90.00
_cell.angle_beta   90.00
_cell.angle_gamma   90.00
#
_symmetry.space_group_name_H-M   'P 1'
#
loop_
_entity.id
_entity.type
_entity.pdbx_description
1 polymer ?
#
loop_
_entity_poly.entity_id
_entity_poly.type
_entity_poly.pdbx_seq_one_letter_code
_entity_poly.pdbx_strand_id
1 'polypeptide(L)'
;LVSILFALPYLRISRNVEALPPVGGAAAAKPANYGPLWRVLICVYMTAVLGSIVFQTTTVALPEIFEERLVGLADVISGAFASLQIESASVIGTLAFLVFAAASLAQLVTGHMLDRWGARPTLALVTIVQITALLLMPGLTDLAAFTVALGIMLGVFGQVPVNDFLIGTTASTISRSRAFGARYMVSFLAFSGALPLIAIVQANWGFDGLFYVLMLCAAIILLGSRILLSAPKAADDQPAELNQTAVAEAKQ
;
A
#
# COMPACT_ATOMS: atom_id res chain seq x y z
N LEU A 1 -20.53 18.14 -1.83
CA LEU A 1 -21.80 17.91 -2.57
C LEU A 1 -21.90 16.47 -3.08
N VAL A 2 -20.87 15.95 -3.79
CA VAL A 2 -20.85 14.57 -4.32
C VAL A 2 -20.98 13.53 -3.19
N SER A 3 -20.27 13.71 -2.07
CA SER A 3 -20.35 12.82 -0.91
C SER A 3 -21.75 12.74 -0.28
N ILE A 4 -22.48 13.86 -0.28
CA ILE A 4 -23.86 13.91 0.23
C ILE A 4 -24.80 13.17 -0.70
N LEU A 5 -24.58 13.26 -2.02
CA LEU A 5 -25.40 12.58 -3.03
C LEU A 5 -25.33 11.04 -2.87
N PHE A 6 -24.15 10.51 -2.52
CA PHE A 6 -23.97 9.09 -2.27
C PHE A 6 -24.36 8.66 -0.84
N ALA A 7 -24.28 9.58 0.15
CA ALA A 7 -24.67 9.27 1.51
C ALA A 7 -26.19 9.06 1.68
N LEU A 8 -27.01 9.80 0.93
CA LEU A 8 -28.48 9.67 1.03
C LEU A 8 -29.02 8.29 0.60
N PRO A 9 -28.64 7.73 -0.58
CA PRO A 9 -29.04 6.36 -0.91
C PRO A 9 -28.43 5.32 0.07
N TYR A 10 -27.20 5.53 0.54
CA TYR A 10 -26.60 4.65 1.54
C TYR A 10 -27.38 4.62 2.84
N LEU A 11 -27.83 5.74 3.36
CA LEU A 11 -28.65 5.84 4.57
C LEU A 11 -30.01 5.15 4.40
N ARG A 12 -30.60 5.15 3.20
CA ARG A 12 -31.84 4.42 2.91
C ARG A 12 -31.62 2.92 2.83
N ILE A 13 -30.52 2.49 2.24
CA ILE A 13 -30.15 1.08 2.11
C ILE A 13 -29.73 0.51 3.47
N SER A 14 -28.94 1.24 4.27
CA SER A 14 -28.47 0.78 5.58
C SER A 14 -29.60 0.55 6.59
N ARG A 15 -30.68 1.33 6.54
CA ARG A 15 -31.88 1.08 7.36
C ARG A 15 -32.53 -0.27 7.09
N ASN A 16 -32.40 -0.78 5.87
CA ASN A 16 -32.92 -2.11 5.50
C ASN A 16 -31.91 -3.24 5.74
N VAL A 17 -30.61 -2.89 5.87
CA VAL A 17 -29.53 -3.87 6.10
C VAL A 17 -29.41 -4.25 7.58
N GLU A 18 -29.79 -3.37 8.53
CA GLU A 18 -29.84 -3.72 9.96
C GLU A 18 -30.83 -4.86 10.27
N ALA A 19 -31.76 -5.13 9.37
CA ALA A 19 -32.70 -6.24 9.50
C ALA A 19 -32.21 -7.54 8.85
N LEU A 20 -31.09 -7.53 8.14
CA LEU A 20 -30.49 -8.74 7.59
C LEU A 20 -29.63 -9.41 8.67
N PRO A 21 -29.74 -10.74 8.83
CA PRO A 21 -28.78 -11.46 9.65
C PRO A 21 -27.38 -11.11 9.14
N PRO A 22 -26.37 -11.01 10.02
CA PRO A 22 -25.03 -10.69 9.58
C PRO A 22 -24.69 -11.57 8.42
N VAL A 23 -24.45 -10.95 7.24
CA VAL A 23 -24.08 -11.68 6.01
C VAL A 23 -22.88 -12.53 6.40
N GLY A 24 -23.16 -13.80 6.63
CA GLY A 24 -22.15 -14.77 7.00
C GLY A 24 -21.11 -14.80 5.93
N GLY A 25 -19.92 -14.40 6.32
CA GLY A 25 -18.78 -14.75 5.54
C GLY A 25 -18.10 -13.70 4.67
N ALA A 26 -17.61 -12.61 5.23
CA ALA A 26 -16.17 -12.67 5.33
C ALA A 26 -15.91 -13.76 6.38
N ALA A 27 -15.60 -14.97 5.96
CA ALA A 27 -15.09 -15.99 6.85
C ALA A 27 -14.02 -15.26 7.66
N ALA A 28 -14.27 -15.09 8.98
CA ALA A 28 -13.36 -14.35 9.84
C ALA A 28 -12.02 -15.00 9.56
N ALA A 29 -11.18 -14.31 8.82
CA ALA A 29 -9.90 -14.86 8.39
C ALA A 29 -9.30 -15.36 9.69
N LYS A 30 -9.07 -16.68 9.80
CA LYS A 30 -8.56 -17.29 11.03
C LYS A 30 -7.52 -16.35 11.55
N PRO A 31 -7.56 -15.91 12.82
CA PRO A 31 -6.62 -14.92 13.32
C PRO A 31 -5.23 -15.44 12.98
N ALA A 32 -4.64 -14.86 11.95
CA ALA A 32 -3.34 -15.29 11.48
C ALA A 32 -2.40 -14.98 12.64
N ASN A 33 -1.79 -16.02 13.21
CA ASN A 33 -0.89 -15.86 14.35
C ASN A 33 0.42 -15.23 13.85
N TYR A 34 0.42 -13.89 13.75
CA TYR A 34 1.60 -13.12 13.34
C TYR A 34 2.66 -13.00 14.44
N GLY A 35 2.51 -13.74 15.54
CA GLY A 35 3.39 -13.63 16.69
C GLY A 35 2.93 -12.60 17.72
N PRO A 36 3.80 -12.20 18.67
CA PRO A 36 3.41 -11.31 19.74
C PRO A 36 2.98 -9.94 19.21
N LEU A 37 1.89 -9.42 19.75
CA LEU A 37 1.21 -8.18 19.32
C LEU A 37 2.16 -6.99 19.10
N TRP A 38 3.15 -6.82 19.98
CA TRP A 38 4.11 -5.71 19.89
C TRP A 38 4.95 -5.75 18.60
N ARG A 39 5.32 -6.94 18.08
CA ARG A 39 6.05 -7.09 16.82
C ARG A 39 5.22 -6.64 15.65
N VAL A 40 3.95 -7.04 15.65
CA VAL A 40 3.02 -6.62 14.57
C VAL A 40 2.81 -5.11 14.62
N LEU A 41 2.63 -4.54 15.80
CA LEU A 41 2.48 -3.08 15.95
C LEU A 41 3.71 -2.32 15.48
N ILE A 42 4.93 -2.76 15.88
CA ILE A 42 6.17 -2.14 15.39
C ILE A 42 6.25 -2.24 13.86
N CYS A 43 5.93 -3.39 13.27
CA CYS A 43 5.92 -3.55 11.82
C CYS A 43 4.93 -2.56 11.16
N VAL A 44 3.71 -2.48 11.67
CA VAL A 44 2.68 -1.58 11.16
C VAL A 44 3.09 -0.12 11.24
N TYR A 45 3.61 0.33 12.39
CA TYR A 45 4.05 1.73 12.53
C TYR A 45 5.29 2.05 11.70
N MET A 46 6.25 1.14 11.62
CA MET A 46 7.42 1.30 10.74
C MET A 46 6.99 1.41 9.27
N THR A 47 6.13 0.50 8.80
CA THR A 47 5.60 0.57 7.43
C THR A 47 4.72 1.80 7.22
N ALA A 48 4.00 2.27 8.24
CA ALA A 48 3.23 3.52 8.16
C ALA A 48 4.13 4.74 7.99
N VAL A 49 5.22 4.86 8.74
CA VAL A 49 6.16 5.99 8.63
C VAL A 49 6.87 5.96 7.27
N LEU A 50 7.62 4.89 7.01
CA LEU A 50 8.43 4.79 5.79
C LEU A 50 7.56 4.71 4.53
N GLY A 51 6.45 3.96 4.58
CA GLY A 51 5.50 3.88 3.48
C GLY A 51 4.83 5.21 3.18
N SER A 52 4.52 6.03 4.21
CA SER A 52 3.95 7.37 4.00
C SER A 52 4.97 8.32 3.37
N ILE A 53 6.24 8.26 3.78
CA ILE A 53 7.31 9.03 3.15
C ILE A 53 7.43 8.64 1.68
N VAL A 54 7.53 7.35 1.38
CA VAL A 54 7.64 6.87 0.00
C VAL A 54 6.41 7.24 -0.82
N PHE A 55 5.20 6.98 -0.28
CA PHE A 55 3.93 7.30 -0.94
C PHE A 55 3.83 8.78 -1.30
N GLN A 56 4.08 9.65 -0.34
CA GLN A 56 3.95 11.09 -0.54
C GLN A 56 5.02 11.65 -1.47
N THR A 57 6.27 11.23 -1.25
CA THR A 57 7.38 11.68 -2.10
C THR A 57 7.17 11.29 -3.55
N THR A 58 6.79 10.03 -3.83
CA THR A 58 6.54 9.59 -5.21
C THR A 58 5.32 10.26 -5.81
N THR A 59 4.25 10.45 -5.03
CA THR A 59 3.00 11.08 -5.52
C THR A 59 3.22 12.55 -5.88
N VAL A 60 3.96 13.30 -5.05
CA VAL A 60 4.21 14.73 -5.29
C VAL A 60 5.27 14.95 -6.37
N ALA A 61 6.34 14.14 -6.37
CA ALA A 61 7.42 14.29 -7.33
C ALA A 61 7.08 13.74 -8.74
N LEU A 62 6.08 12.87 -8.88
CA LEU A 62 5.79 12.19 -10.15
C LEU A 62 5.57 13.16 -11.33
N PRO A 63 4.75 14.23 -11.22
CA PRO A 63 4.56 15.17 -12.33
C PRO A 63 5.90 15.84 -12.74
N GLU A 64 6.70 16.28 -11.78
CA GLU A 64 7.98 16.93 -12.02
C GLU A 64 9.01 15.97 -12.64
N ILE A 65 9.03 14.72 -12.18
CA ILE A 65 9.83 13.64 -12.80
C ILE A 65 9.40 13.42 -14.25
N PHE A 66 8.11 13.49 -14.55
CA PHE A 66 7.60 13.33 -15.91
C PHE A 66 7.94 14.51 -16.79
N GLU A 67 7.92 15.74 -16.26
CA GLU A 67 8.38 16.95 -16.99
C GLU A 67 9.86 16.84 -17.36
N GLU A 68 10.70 16.25 -16.51
CA GLU A 68 12.11 16.06 -16.79
C GLU A 68 12.39 14.86 -17.72
N ARG A 69 11.68 13.74 -17.52
CA ARG A 69 12.05 12.45 -18.10
C ARG A 69 11.25 12.03 -19.33
N LEU A 70 10.06 12.63 -19.56
CA LEU A 70 9.14 12.21 -20.62
C LEU A 70 9.06 13.22 -21.76
N VAL A 71 10.06 14.09 -21.93
CA VAL A 71 10.05 15.14 -22.95
C VAL A 71 9.86 14.57 -24.36
N GLY A 72 10.67 13.56 -24.73
CA GLY A 72 10.59 12.94 -26.06
C GLY A 72 9.25 12.22 -26.27
N LEU A 73 8.73 11.53 -25.29
CA LEU A 73 7.42 10.87 -25.35
C LEU A 73 6.29 11.91 -25.49
N ALA A 74 6.35 13.01 -24.73
CA ALA A 74 5.36 14.08 -24.79
C ALA A 74 5.36 14.77 -26.16
N ASP A 75 6.53 14.99 -26.75
CA ASP A 75 6.68 15.61 -28.09
C ASP A 75 6.15 14.70 -29.20
N VAL A 76 6.39 13.39 -29.11
CA VAL A 76 5.84 12.42 -30.06
C VAL A 76 4.31 12.40 -30.00
N ILE A 77 3.75 12.37 -28.78
CA ILE A 77 2.28 12.35 -28.60
C ILE A 77 1.66 13.68 -29.05
N SER A 78 2.20 14.84 -28.64
CA SER A 78 1.68 16.14 -29.04
C SER A 78 1.79 16.35 -30.54
N GLY A 79 2.86 15.88 -31.19
CA GLY A 79 3.04 15.89 -32.63
C GLY A 79 2.01 15.01 -33.37
N ALA A 80 1.69 13.84 -32.83
CA ALA A 80 0.66 12.95 -33.40
C ALA A 80 -0.76 13.58 -33.33
N PHE A 81 -1.01 14.45 -32.37
CA PHE A 81 -2.28 15.16 -32.18
C PHE A 81 -2.17 16.65 -32.47
N ALA A 82 -1.26 17.06 -33.35
CA ALA A 82 -1.01 18.46 -33.69
C ALA A 82 -2.28 19.22 -34.15
N SER A 83 -3.24 18.53 -34.76
CA SER A 83 -4.55 19.09 -35.14
C SER A 83 -5.39 19.58 -33.95
N LEU A 84 -5.15 19.05 -32.75
CA LEU A 84 -5.86 19.39 -31.52
C LEU A 84 -5.14 20.47 -30.69
N GLN A 85 -3.97 20.93 -31.12
CA GLN A 85 -3.13 21.92 -30.42
C GLN A 85 -2.90 21.58 -28.94
N ILE A 86 -2.63 20.30 -28.64
CA ILE A 86 -2.40 19.84 -27.27
C ILE A 86 -1.00 20.24 -26.85
N GLU A 87 -0.89 20.99 -25.77
CA GLU A 87 0.39 21.35 -25.15
C GLU A 87 1.04 20.16 -24.48
N SER A 88 2.39 20.07 -24.53
CA SER A 88 3.17 18.99 -23.89
C SER A 88 2.85 18.84 -22.39
N ALA A 89 2.57 19.94 -21.68
CA ALA A 89 2.15 19.91 -20.28
C ALA A 89 0.84 19.13 -20.06
N SER A 90 -0.12 19.24 -20.97
CA SER A 90 -1.37 18.49 -20.92
C SER A 90 -1.16 17.00 -21.16
N VAL A 91 -0.21 16.65 -22.02
CA VAL A 91 0.20 15.25 -22.26
C VAL A 91 0.81 14.67 -21.00
N ILE A 92 1.75 15.37 -20.37
CA ILE A 92 2.41 14.95 -19.12
C ILE A 92 1.38 14.75 -18.00
N GLY A 93 0.45 15.70 -17.82
CA GLY A 93 -0.64 15.58 -16.85
C GLY A 93 -1.53 14.37 -17.11
N THR A 94 -1.82 14.08 -18.39
CA THR A 94 -2.60 12.90 -18.78
C THR A 94 -1.85 11.60 -18.49
N LEU A 95 -0.56 11.54 -18.77
CA LEU A 95 0.28 10.38 -18.44
C LEU A 95 0.35 10.14 -16.94
N ALA A 96 0.52 11.20 -16.14
CA ALA A 96 0.48 11.11 -14.69
C ALA A 96 -0.89 10.59 -14.19
N PHE A 97 -1.99 11.12 -14.74
CA PHE A 97 -3.33 10.65 -14.43
C PHE A 97 -3.50 9.15 -14.74
N LEU A 98 -3.03 8.67 -15.89
CA LEU A 98 -3.11 7.26 -16.27
C LEU A 98 -2.35 6.36 -15.28
N VAL A 99 -1.17 6.80 -14.83
CA VAL A 99 -0.40 6.06 -13.81
C VAL A 99 -1.15 6.00 -12.50
N PHE A 100 -1.74 7.10 -12.02
CA PHE A 100 -2.54 7.10 -10.79
C PHE A 100 -3.81 6.26 -10.93
N ALA A 101 -4.49 6.32 -12.07
CA ALA A 101 -5.67 5.50 -12.34
C ALA A 101 -5.34 4.01 -12.31
N ALA A 102 -4.26 3.60 -12.97
CA ALA A 102 -3.79 2.22 -12.94
C ALA A 102 -3.35 1.80 -11.53
N ALA A 103 -2.63 2.67 -10.80
CA ALA A 103 -2.21 2.41 -9.44
C ALA A 103 -3.39 2.24 -8.46
N SER A 104 -4.49 2.99 -8.66
CA SER A 104 -5.70 2.82 -7.85
C SER A 104 -6.33 1.44 -8.04
N LEU A 105 -6.28 0.87 -9.23
CA LEU A 105 -6.73 -0.49 -9.50
C LEU A 105 -5.85 -1.55 -8.84
N ALA A 106 -4.56 -1.26 -8.64
CA ALA A 106 -3.65 -2.16 -7.93
C ALA A 106 -4.12 -2.46 -6.50
N GLN A 107 -4.82 -1.54 -5.85
CA GLN A 107 -5.37 -1.76 -4.51
C GLN A 107 -6.40 -2.89 -4.50
N LEU A 108 -7.21 -3.03 -5.56
CA LEU A 108 -8.17 -4.12 -5.69
C LEU A 108 -7.46 -5.47 -5.85
N VAL A 109 -6.42 -5.49 -6.70
CA VAL A 109 -5.59 -6.69 -6.90
C VAL A 109 -4.91 -7.08 -5.59
N THR A 110 -4.33 -6.12 -4.88
CA THR A 110 -3.67 -6.38 -3.60
C THR A 110 -4.67 -6.84 -2.54
N GLY A 111 -5.89 -6.29 -2.51
CA GLY A 111 -6.96 -6.78 -1.64
C GLY A 111 -7.27 -8.27 -1.90
N HIS A 112 -7.43 -8.66 -3.16
CA HIS A 112 -7.64 -10.07 -3.53
C HIS A 112 -6.44 -10.97 -3.14
N MET A 113 -5.22 -10.47 -3.30
CA MET A 113 -4.01 -11.20 -2.86
C MET A 113 -3.96 -11.37 -1.34
N LEU A 114 -4.39 -10.35 -0.58
CA LEU A 114 -4.50 -10.43 0.89
C LEU A 114 -5.46 -11.53 1.33
N ASP A 115 -6.61 -11.65 0.65
CA ASP A 115 -7.61 -12.66 0.95
C ASP A 115 -7.10 -14.09 0.67
N ARG A 116 -6.28 -14.27 -0.38
CA ARG A 116 -5.77 -15.58 -0.80
C ARG A 116 -4.47 -15.99 -0.11
N TRP A 117 -3.53 -15.07 0.00
CA TRP A 117 -2.14 -15.37 0.43
C TRP A 117 -1.82 -14.81 1.82
N GLY A 118 -2.66 -13.91 2.32
CA GLY A 118 -2.40 -13.21 3.59
C GLY A 118 -1.41 -12.06 3.47
N ALA A 119 -1.22 -11.35 4.59
CA ALA A 119 -0.48 -10.08 4.58
C ALA A 119 1.02 -10.22 4.28
N ARG A 120 1.68 -11.30 4.77
CA ARG A 120 3.15 -11.44 4.64
C ARG A 120 3.63 -11.57 3.21
N PRO A 121 3.17 -12.56 2.41
CA PRO A 121 3.62 -12.71 1.03
C PRO A 121 3.15 -11.54 0.16
N THR A 122 1.97 -10.99 0.43
CA THR A 122 1.45 -9.83 -0.31
C THR A 122 2.31 -8.59 -0.08
N LEU A 123 2.64 -8.26 1.19
CA LEU A 123 3.53 -7.14 1.51
C LEU A 123 4.92 -7.34 0.88
N ALA A 124 5.46 -8.55 0.97
CA ALA A 124 6.75 -8.85 0.37
C ALA A 124 6.75 -8.64 -1.15
N LEU A 125 5.71 -9.13 -1.84
CA LEU A 125 5.63 -9.01 -3.28
C LEU A 125 5.50 -7.55 -3.74
N VAL A 126 4.56 -6.78 -3.17
CA VAL A 126 4.37 -5.37 -3.56
C VAL A 126 5.61 -4.53 -3.24
N THR A 127 6.30 -4.83 -2.13
CA THR A 127 7.54 -4.13 -1.77
C THR A 127 8.70 -4.53 -2.67
N ILE A 128 8.81 -5.79 -3.11
CA ILE A 128 9.83 -6.22 -4.08
C ILE A 128 9.60 -5.55 -5.42
N VAL A 129 8.37 -5.50 -5.92
CA VAL A 129 8.02 -4.79 -7.17
C VAL A 129 8.45 -3.31 -7.05
N GLN A 130 8.14 -2.66 -5.94
CA GLN A 130 8.50 -1.28 -5.68
C GLN A 130 10.02 -1.06 -5.64
N ILE A 131 10.77 -1.90 -4.91
CA ILE A 131 12.24 -1.82 -4.83
C ILE A 131 12.86 -1.99 -6.21
N THR A 132 12.41 -2.99 -6.97
CA THR A 132 12.92 -3.27 -8.32
C THR A 132 12.67 -2.08 -9.25
N ALA A 133 11.46 -1.53 -9.23
CA ALA A 133 11.13 -0.38 -10.05
C ALA A 133 11.92 0.89 -9.63
N LEU A 134 12.07 1.15 -8.32
CA LEU A 134 12.90 2.27 -7.84
C LEU A 134 14.38 2.12 -8.21
N LEU A 135 14.90 0.89 -8.22
CA LEU A 135 16.29 0.61 -8.62
C LEU A 135 16.51 0.79 -10.13
N LEU A 136 15.49 0.48 -10.94
CA LEU A 136 15.57 0.59 -12.40
C LEU A 136 15.36 2.02 -12.92
N MET A 137 14.68 2.88 -12.15
CA MET A 137 14.27 4.22 -12.59
C MET A 137 15.44 5.19 -12.90
N PRO A 138 16.56 5.20 -12.16
CA PRO A 138 17.66 6.11 -12.44
C PRO A 138 18.14 6.03 -13.89
N GLY A 139 18.33 7.18 -14.52
CA GLY A 139 18.83 7.32 -15.90
C GLY A 139 17.83 6.93 -17.00
N LEU A 140 16.60 6.46 -16.67
CA LEU A 140 15.59 6.15 -17.68
C LEU A 140 14.85 7.41 -18.14
N THR A 141 14.46 7.40 -19.43
CA THR A 141 13.65 8.45 -20.08
C THR A 141 12.50 7.84 -20.85
N ASP A 142 11.56 8.68 -21.24
CA ASP A 142 10.46 8.37 -22.16
C ASP A 142 9.63 7.12 -21.75
N LEU A 143 9.33 6.25 -22.69
CA LEU A 143 8.47 5.08 -22.46
C LEU A 143 9.03 4.13 -21.38
N ALA A 144 10.36 4.02 -21.28
CA ALA A 144 10.97 3.19 -20.25
C ALA A 144 10.73 3.80 -18.85
N ALA A 145 10.94 5.09 -18.69
CA ALA A 145 10.65 5.81 -17.44
C ALA A 145 9.16 5.72 -17.08
N PHE A 146 8.25 5.91 -18.04
CA PHE A 146 6.81 5.78 -17.84
C PHE A 146 6.42 4.38 -17.32
N THR A 147 6.94 3.33 -17.95
CA THR A 147 6.63 1.94 -17.57
C THR A 147 7.15 1.61 -16.16
N VAL A 148 8.36 2.07 -15.83
CA VAL A 148 8.95 1.85 -14.51
C VAL A 148 8.24 2.69 -13.44
N ALA A 149 7.86 3.93 -13.75
CA ALA A 149 7.06 4.77 -12.85
C ALA A 149 5.70 4.12 -12.52
N LEU A 150 5.06 3.48 -13.50
CA LEU A 150 3.87 2.67 -13.26
C LEU A 150 4.15 1.56 -12.24
N GLY A 151 5.26 0.83 -12.38
CA GLY A 151 5.68 -0.20 -11.43
C GLY A 151 5.92 0.34 -10.02
N ILE A 152 6.54 1.52 -9.88
CA ILE A 152 6.72 2.20 -8.59
C ILE A 152 5.35 2.47 -7.96
N MET A 153 4.42 3.05 -8.71
CA MET A 153 3.10 3.43 -8.21
C MET A 153 2.22 2.22 -7.87
N LEU A 154 2.29 1.14 -8.65
CA LEU A 154 1.61 -0.12 -8.32
C LEU A 154 2.08 -0.67 -6.97
N GLY A 155 3.40 -0.64 -6.70
CA GLY A 155 3.96 -1.06 -5.41
C GLY A 155 3.54 -0.16 -4.26
N VAL A 156 3.62 1.16 -4.45
CA VAL A 156 3.29 2.18 -3.44
C VAL A 156 1.81 2.11 -3.05
N PHE A 157 0.90 2.09 -4.02
CA PHE A 157 -0.54 2.00 -3.77
C PHE A 157 -0.95 0.62 -3.24
N GLY A 158 -0.26 -0.45 -3.68
CA GLY A 158 -0.49 -1.80 -3.19
C GLY A 158 -0.16 -2.00 -1.71
N GLN A 159 0.71 -1.19 -1.10
CA GLN A 159 1.01 -1.28 0.32
C GLN A 159 -0.13 -0.76 1.22
N VAL A 160 -1.00 0.13 0.73
CA VAL A 160 -2.07 0.74 1.52
C VAL A 160 -3.02 -0.31 2.11
N PRO A 161 -3.67 -1.18 1.30
CA PRO A 161 -4.59 -2.18 1.84
C PRO A 161 -3.90 -3.21 2.75
N VAL A 162 -2.60 -3.49 2.55
CA VAL A 162 -1.87 -4.40 3.43
C VAL A 162 -1.74 -3.83 4.84
N ASN A 163 -1.41 -2.55 4.96
CA ASN A 163 -1.30 -1.88 6.24
C ASN A 163 -2.65 -1.81 6.97
N ASP A 164 -3.73 -1.53 6.23
CA ASP A 164 -5.08 -1.47 6.79
C ASP A 164 -5.54 -2.85 7.27
N PHE A 165 -5.24 -3.90 6.51
CA PHE A 165 -5.52 -5.28 6.88
C PHE A 165 -4.79 -5.69 8.16
N LEU A 166 -3.49 -5.37 8.29
CA LEU A 166 -2.70 -5.70 9.48
C LEU A 166 -3.27 -5.03 10.74
N ILE A 167 -3.67 -3.78 10.67
CA ILE A 167 -4.31 -3.09 11.81
C ILE A 167 -5.67 -3.72 12.09
N GLY A 168 -6.48 -3.92 11.06
CA GLY A 168 -7.82 -4.47 11.18
C GLY A 168 -7.86 -5.84 11.83
N THR A 169 -6.86 -6.68 11.57
CA THR A 169 -6.79 -8.05 12.12
C THR A 169 -6.10 -8.13 13.48
N THR A 170 -5.25 -7.15 13.82
CA THR A 170 -4.43 -7.18 15.04
C THR A 170 -5.07 -6.44 16.20
N ALA A 171 -5.74 -5.31 15.93
CA ALA A 171 -6.36 -4.49 16.97
C ALA A 171 -7.66 -5.15 17.48
N SER A 172 -7.83 -5.21 18.80
CA SER A 172 -9.11 -5.58 19.42
C SER A 172 -10.20 -4.58 19.04
N THR A 173 -11.47 -5.01 19.11
CA THR A 173 -12.61 -4.15 18.70
C THR A 173 -12.63 -2.80 19.41
N ILE A 174 -12.23 -2.77 20.69
CA ILE A 174 -12.21 -1.55 21.52
C ILE A 174 -11.03 -0.64 21.19
N SER A 175 -9.89 -1.20 20.82
CA SER A 175 -8.67 -0.44 20.54
C SER A 175 -8.47 -0.12 19.05
N ARG A 176 -9.30 -0.68 18.17
CA ARG A 176 -9.15 -0.56 16.70
C ARG A 176 -9.17 0.90 16.24
N SER A 177 -10.13 1.69 16.69
CA SER A 177 -10.23 3.12 16.34
C SER A 177 -9.00 3.91 16.79
N ARG A 178 -8.47 3.61 17.99
CA ARG A 178 -7.25 4.25 18.50
C ARG A 178 -6.02 3.84 17.70
N ALA A 179 -5.91 2.57 17.31
CA ALA A 179 -4.81 2.07 16.49
C ALA A 179 -4.80 2.71 15.09
N PHE A 180 -5.96 2.83 14.44
CA PHE A 180 -6.09 3.55 13.17
C PHE A 180 -5.78 5.04 13.33
N GLY A 181 -6.33 5.70 14.37
CA GLY A 181 -6.08 7.10 14.65
C GLY A 181 -4.59 7.39 14.85
N ALA A 182 -3.91 6.59 15.68
CA ALA A 182 -2.48 6.72 15.92
C ALA A 182 -1.66 6.49 14.63
N ARG A 183 -2.03 5.48 13.81
CA ARG A 183 -1.38 5.25 12.52
C ARG A 183 -1.52 6.46 11.59
N TYR A 184 -2.73 7.00 11.43
CA TYR A 184 -2.93 8.16 10.58
C TYR A 184 -2.17 9.39 11.08
N MET A 185 -2.13 9.63 12.40
CA MET A 185 -1.34 10.72 12.99
C MET A 185 0.14 10.58 12.63
N VAL A 186 0.71 9.38 12.81
CA VAL A 186 2.11 9.08 12.48
C VAL A 186 2.35 9.22 10.97
N SER A 187 1.41 8.75 10.14
CA SER A 187 1.50 8.86 8.68
C SER A 187 1.47 10.31 8.21
N PHE A 188 0.60 11.16 8.78
CA PHE A 188 0.55 12.58 8.43
C PHE A 188 1.80 13.34 8.88
N LEU A 189 2.37 12.97 10.03
CA LEU A 189 3.64 13.55 10.48
C LEU A 189 4.78 13.18 9.52
N ALA A 190 4.85 11.91 9.11
CA ALA A 190 5.82 11.44 8.12
C ALA A 190 5.62 12.10 6.74
N PHE A 191 4.34 12.27 6.34
CA PHE A 191 3.94 12.96 5.12
C PHE A 191 4.47 14.40 5.07
N SER A 192 4.40 15.16 6.17
CA SER A 192 4.93 16.53 6.20
C SER A 192 6.45 16.60 6.00
N GLY A 193 7.17 15.53 6.30
CA GLY A 193 8.61 15.40 6.05
C GLY A 193 8.97 15.10 4.59
N ALA A 194 8.01 14.71 3.74
CA ALA A 194 8.28 14.33 2.36
C ALA A 194 8.73 15.54 1.49
N LEU A 195 8.10 16.70 1.66
CA LEU A 195 8.45 17.91 0.90
C LEU A 195 9.89 18.40 1.18
N PRO A 196 10.31 18.55 2.45
CA PRO A 196 11.71 18.85 2.75
C PRO A 196 12.66 17.77 2.22
N LEU A 197 12.30 16.50 2.28
CA LEU A 197 13.10 15.40 1.76
C LEU A 197 13.32 15.56 0.24
N ILE A 198 12.25 15.82 -0.54
CA ILE A 198 12.33 16.07 -1.98
C ILE A 198 13.27 17.23 -2.24
N ALA A 199 13.04 18.39 -1.59
CA ALA A 199 13.82 19.60 -1.81
C ALA A 199 15.32 19.39 -1.52
N ILE A 200 15.65 18.75 -0.40
CA ILE A 200 17.06 18.52 -0.01
C ILE A 200 17.74 17.52 -0.94
N VAL A 201 17.06 16.40 -1.23
CA VAL A 201 17.68 15.33 -2.02
C VAL A 201 17.79 15.73 -3.48
N GLN A 202 16.76 16.35 -4.06
CA GLN A 202 16.78 16.84 -5.44
C GLN A 202 17.84 17.91 -5.66
N ALA A 203 18.00 18.86 -4.72
CA ALA A 203 19.00 19.92 -4.84
C ALA A 203 20.44 19.39 -4.81
N ASN A 204 20.74 18.29 -4.12
CA ASN A 204 22.09 17.76 -3.97
C ASN A 204 22.42 16.60 -4.91
N TRP A 205 21.44 15.74 -5.24
CA TRP A 205 21.64 14.48 -5.98
C TRP A 205 20.66 14.26 -7.12
N GLY A 206 19.77 15.23 -7.39
CA GLY A 206 18.73 15.09 -8.42
C GLY A 206 17.70 14.02 -8.08
N PHE A 207 16.82 13.71 -9.04
CA PHE A 207 15.80 12.67 -8.88
C PHE A 207 16.38 11.27 -8.76
N ASP A 208 17.55 10.99 -9.37
CA ASP A 208 18.19 9.68 -9.23
C ASP A 208 18.58 9.39 -7.78
N GLY A 209 19.09 10.40 -7.06
CA GLY A 209 19.34 10.30 -5.62
C GLY A 209 18.05 10.03 -4.82
N LEU A 210 16.95 10.66 -5.22
CA LEU A 210 15.65 10.46 -4.58
C LEU A 210 15.19 9.00 -4.69
N PHE A 211 15.31 8.39 -5.87
CA PHE A 211 14.95 6.98 -6.06
C PHE A 211 15.76 6.03 -5.18
N TYR A 212 17.07 6.28 -5.00
CA TYR A 212 17.90 5.48 -4.09
C TYR A 212 17.48 5.62 -2.62
N VAL A 213 17.14 6.82 -2.17
CA VAL A 213 16.64 7.04 -0.80
C VAL A 213 15.31 6.32 -0.59
N LEU A 214 14.38 6.40 -1.55
CA LEU A 214 13.09 5.72 -1.46
C LEU A 214 13.23 4.20 -1.54
N MET A 215 14.17 3.71 -2.36
CA MET A 215 14.51 2.29 -2.43
C MET A 215 15.03 1.78 -1.07
N LEU A 216 15.89 2.56 -0.39
CA LEU A 216 16.37 2.22 0.95
C LEU A 216 15.22 2.13 1.96
N CYS A 217 14.29 3.08 1.94
CA CYS A 217 13.09 3.03 2.78
C CYS A 217 12.26 1.76 2.51
N ALA A 218 12.04 1.42 1.24
CA ALA A 218 11.32 0.22 0.85
C ALA A 218 12.07 -1.07 1.27
N ALA A 219 13.40 -1.09 1.16
CA ALA A 219 14.21 -2.21 1.63
C ALA A 219 14.10 -2.42 3.15
N ILE A 220 14.08 -1.34 3.93
CA ILE A 220 13.85 -1.40 5.38
C ILE A 220 12.47 -1.95 5.68
N ILE A 221 11.43 -1.55 4.94
CA ILE A 221 10.07 -2.10 5.06
C ILE A 221 10.11 -3.62 4.81
N LEU A 222 10.74 -4.06 3.74
CA LEU A 222 10.83 -5.48 3.38
C LEU A 222 11.54 -6.29 4.46
N LEU A 223 12.71 -5.85 4.91
CA LEU A 223 13.49 -6.52 5.95
C LEU A 223 12.75 -6.55 7.28
N GLY A 224 12.20 -5.41 7.71
CA GLY A 224 11.42 -5.32 8.94
C GLY A 224 10.18 -6.21 8.92
N SER A 225 9.47 -6.26 7.80
CA SER A 225 8.29 -7.12 7.65
C SER A 225 8.67 -8.62 7.73
N ARG A 226 9.81 -9.02 7.18
CA ARG A 226 10.30 -10.41 7.26
C ARG A 226 10.64 -10.80 8.68
N ILE A 227 11.32 -9.93 9.44
CA ILE A 227 11.76 -10.18 10.81
C ILE A 227 10.56 -10.14 11.78
N LEU A 228 9.75 -9.08 11.68
CA LEU A 228 8.68 -8.82 12.65
C LEU A 228 7.45 -9.69 12.45
N LEU A 229 7.12 -10.02 11.22
CA LEU A 229 6.00 -10.92 10.87
C LEU A 229 6.43 -12.40 10.79
N SER A 230 7.63 -12.77 11.20
CA SER A 230 8.02 -14.17 11.31
C SER A 230 7.15 -14.82 12.39
N ALA A 231 6.20 -15.67 11.97
CA ALA A 231 5.43 -16.45 12.92
C ALA A 231 6.41 -17.34 13.71
N PRO A 232 6.25 -17.48 15.03
CA PRO A 232 6.77 -18.65 15.71
C PRO A 232 6.15 -19.85 14.99
N LYS A 233 6.96 -20.83 14.65
CA LYS A 233 6.48 -22.13 14.16
C LYS A 233 5.39 -22.54 15.13
N ALA A 234 4.13 -22.61 14.68
CA ALA A 234 3.06 -23.07 15.54
C ALA A 234 3.55 -24.40 16.14
N ALA A 235 3.44 -24.52 17.44
CA ALA A 235 3.53 -25.82 18.10
C ALA A 235 2.32 -26.63 17.59
N ASP A 236 2.52 -27.24 16.44
CA ASP A 236 1.60 -28.19 15.80
C ASP A 236 1.71 -29.57 16.43
N ASP A 237 2.36 -29.62 17.60
CA ASP A 237 2.53 -30.80 18.44
C ASP A 237 1.78 -30.62 19.78
N GLN A 238 0.50 -30.24 19.75
CA GLN A 238 -0.37 -30.75 20.81
C GLN A 238 -0.94 -32.07 20.30
N PRO A 239 -0.50 -33.19 20.87
CA PRO A 239 -1.00 -34.49 20.51
C PRO A 239 -2.52 -34.51 20.66
N ALA A 240 -3.19 -35.17 19.74
CA ALA A 240 -4.64 -35.44 19.76
C ALA A 240 -5.11 -36.20 21.02
N GLU A 241 -4.22 -36.46 21.93
CA GLU A 241 -4.48 -37.19 23.18
C GLU A 241 -5.32 -36.41 24.21
N LEU A 242 -5.21 -35.07 24.26
CA LEU A 242 -6.01 -34.27 25.21
C LEU A 242 -7.49 -34.22 24.85
N ASN A 243 -7.84 -34.40 23.58
CA ASN A 243 -9.22 -34.40 23.15
C ASN A 243 -9.91 -35.76 23.32
N GLN A 244 -9.10 -36.84 23.42
CA GLN A 244 -9.63 -38.19 23.68
C GLN A 244 -9.90 -38.43 25.17
N THR A 245 -9.15 -37.82 26.06
CA THR A 245 -9.39 -37.90 27.51
C THR A 245 -10.64 -37.13 27.94
N ALA A 246 -10.83 -35.91 27.36
CA ALA A 246 -12.05 -35.11 27.63
C ALA A 246 -13.34 -35.76 27.12
N VAL A 247 -13.29 -36.51 26.01
CA VAL A 247 -14.44 -37.24 25.46
C VAL A 247 -14.69 -38.54 26.22
N ALA A 248 -13.65 -39.12 26.84
CA ALA A 248 -13.78 -40.33 27.67
C ALA A 248 -14.40 -39.99 29.04
N GLU A 249 -14.04 -38.86 29.65
CA GLU A 249 -14.62 -38.41 30.93
C GLU A 249 -16.06 -37.92 30.79
N ALA A 250 -16.50 -37.45 29.65
CA ALA A 250 -17.86 -37.00 29.40
C ALA A 250 -18.88 -38.16 29.16
N LYS A 251 -18.38 -39.41 29.11
CA LYS A 251 -19.20 -40.62 28.91
C LYS A 251 -19.34 -41.51 30.15
N GLN A 252 -18.81 -41.10 31.29
CA GLN A 252 -19.07 -41.72 32.59
C GLN A 252 -20.02 -40.87 33.40
#